data_e98b4b80321113922207bc641b7e01e3
#
_entry.id   e98b4b80321113922207bc641b7e01e3
#
_cell.length_a   1.000
_cell.length_b   1.000
_cell.length_c   1.000
_cell.angle_alpha   90.00
_cell.angle_beta   90.00
_cell.angle_gamma   90.00
#
_symmetry.space_group_name_H-M   'P 1'
#
loop_
_entity.id
_entity.type
_entity.pdbx_description
1 polymer ?
#
loop_
_entity_poly.entity_id
_entity_poly.type
_entity_poly.pdbx_seq_one_letter_code
_entity_poly.pdbx_strand_id
1 'polypeptide(L)'
;RCPNNRGRIIWYDNCFLYISEIYTYEKIDFKHYLYLHNAKDVSGNKKLFNKNTKALLDKLKEKAIRKEQEPYTRDYMYAAGEESLGTTKLYGMMQCTQDLSVKNCSVCLDSIIAKLPRCCNGKQGGRVLNPSCTFRYELYPFVKP
;
A
#
# COMPACT_ATOMS: atom_id res chain seq x y z
N ARG A 1 16.61 -17.91 2.22
CA ARG A 1 17.71 -17.95 1.26
C ARG A 1 17.22 -18.56 -0.05
N CYS A 2 17.55 -17.93 -1.17
CA CYS A 2 17.11 -18.36 -2.50
C CYS A 2 18.34 -18.59 -3.40
N PRO A 3 19.17 -19.61 -3.14
CA PRO A 3 20.49 -19.76 -3.78
C PRO A 3 20.43 -19.97 -5.29
N ASN A 4 19.33 -20.55 -5.80
CA ASN A 4 19.18 -20.90 -7.21
C ASN A 4 18.14 -20.06 -7.97
N ASN A 5 17.60 -19.00 -7.35
CA ASN A 5 16.62 -18.15 -7.99
C ASN A 5 17.27 -16.91 -8.60
N ARG A 6 16.89 -16.60 -9.84
CA ARG A 6 17.36 -15.46 -10.63
C ARG A 6 16.74 -14.12 -10.23
N GLY A 7 15.66 -14.16 -9.44
CA GLY A 7 15.00 -12.96 -8.90
C GLY A 7 14.71 -13.10 -7.41
N ARG A 8 14.73 -11.99 -6.69
CA ARG A 8 14.48 -11.94 -5.23
C ARG A 8 13.76 -10.67 -4.86
N ILE A 9 12.84 -10.78 -3.89
CA ILE A 9 12.17 -9.64 -3.29
C ILE A 9 12.31 -9.77 -1.78
N ILE A 10 12.80 -8.72 -1.13
CA ILE A 10 12.94 -8.64 0.32
C ILE A 10 12.22 -7.38 0.78
N TRP A 11 11.23 -7.52 1.64
CA TRP A 11 10.52 -6.40 2.23
C TRP A 11 10.99 -6.17 3.67
N TYR A 12 11.31 -4.92 3.97
CA TYR A 12 11.55 -4.39 5.30
C TYR A 12 10.42 -3.43 5.70
N ASP A 13 10.46 -2.92 6.92
CA ASP A 13 9.41 -1.99 7.39
C ASP A 13 9.34 -0.69 6.58
N ASN A 14 10.48 -0.14 6.19
CA ASN A 14 10.60 1.16 5.54
C ASN A 14 11.21 1.11 4.13
N CYS A 15 11.58 -0.06 3.65
CA CYS A 15 12.15 -0.22 2.31
C CYS A 15 11.95 -1.65 1.80
N PHE A 16 12.14 -1.83 0.52
CA PHE A 16 12.26 -3.17 -0.07
C PHE A 16 13.38 -3.22 -1.10
N LEU A 17 13.91 -4.41 -1.30
CA LEU A 17 14.89 -4.69 -2.33
C LEU A 17 14.29 -5.67 -3.33
N TYR A 18 14.27 -5.30 -4.60
CA TYR A 18 13.85 -6.14 -5.70
C TYR A 18 15.01 -6.34 -6.68
N ILE A 19 15.40 -7.59 -6.87
CA ILE A 19 16.42 -8.01 -7.84
C ILE A 19 15.72 -8.91 -8.86
N SER A 20 15.84 -8.59 -10.15
CA SER A 20 15.27 -9.37 -11.23
C SER A 20 16.23 -9.39 -12.42
N GLU A 21 16.32 -10.54 -13.10
CA GLU A 21 17.01 -10.66 -14.39
C GLU A 21 16.10 -10.23 -15.56
N ILE A 22 14.80 -10.09 -15.32
CA ILE A 22 13.84 -9.68 -16.33
C ILE A 22 13.64 -8.18 -16.22
N TYR A 23 13.67 -7.48 -17.35
CA TYR A 23 13.36 -6.07 -17.41
C TYR A 23 11.91 -5.80 -16.98
N THR A 24 11.75 -5.15 -15.83
CA THR A 24 10.46 -4.87 -15.20
C THR A 24 10.13 -3.38 -15.14
N TYR A 25 10.98 -2.52 -15.67
CA TYR A 25 10.79 -1.07 -15.68
C TYR A 25 9.44 -0.70 -16.31
N GLU A 26 8.69 0.19 -15.66
CA GLU A 26 7.34 0.61 -16.05
C GLU A 26 6.26 -0.49 -16.07
N LYS A 27 6.58 -1.72 -15.65
CA LYS A 27 5.63 -2.84 -15.67
C LYS A 27 5.09 -3.13 -14.28
N ILE A 28 3.78 -3.32 -14.18
CA ILE A 28 3.14 -3.73 -12.93
C ILE A 28 3.36 -5.22 -12.72
N ASP A 29 3.83 -5.59 -11.54
CA ASP A 29 3.85 -6.99 -11.11
C ASP A 29 2.47 -7.38 -10.56
N PHE A 30 1.74 -8.24 -11.26
CA PHE A 30 0.44 -8.77 -10.81
C PHE A 30 0.54 -10.15 -10.15
N LYS A 31 1.75 -10.69 -9.94
CA LYS A 31 1.95 -12.05 -9.47
C LYS A 31 2.37 -12.14 -8.01
N HIS A 32 3.22 -11.23 -7.56
CA HIS A 32 3.85 -11.30 -6.25
C HIS A 32 3.16 -10.34 -5.26
N TYR A 33 2.48 -10.92 -4.27
CA TYR A 33 1.82 -10.18 -3.19
C TYR A 33 2.22 -10.78 -1.85
N LEU A 34 2.52 -9.92 -0.88
CA LEU A 34 2.65 -10.28 0.51
C LEU A 34 1.58 -9.55 1.32
N TYR A 35 0.83 -10.30 2.11
CA TYR A 35 -0.23 -9.79 2.98
C TYR A 35 0.23 -9.86 4.43
N LEU A 36 0.22 -8.73 5.12
CA LEU A 36 0.50 -8.65 6.54
C LEU A 36 -0.67 -7.96 7.24
N HIS A 37 -1.08 -8.47 8.39
CA HIS A 37 -2.16 -7.88 9.16
C HIS A 37 -1.91 -8.02 10.66
N ASN A 38 -2.50 -7.10 11.43
CA ASN A 38 -2.49 -7.18 12.88
C ASN A 38 -3.23 -8.46 13.35
N ALA A 39 -2.74 -9.10 14.40
CA ALA A 39 -3.42 -10.24 15.02
C ALA A 39 -4.79 -9.85 15.58
N LYS A 40 -4.93 -8.60 16.08
CA LYS A 40 -6.15 -8.09 16.70
C LYS A 40 -7.18 -7.64 15.67
N ASP A 41 -8.42 -8.04 15.93
CA ASP A 41 -9.59 -7.52 15.23
C ASP A 41 -10.02 -6.17 15.80
N VAL A 42 -10.71 -5.37 14.99
CA VAL A 42 -11.37 -4.15 15.48
C VAL A 42 -12.54 -4.51 16.39
N SER A 43 -12.79 -3.69 17.38
CA SER A 43 -14.00 -3.74 18.18
C SER A 43 -15.17 -3.11 17.41
N GLY A 44 -16.37 -3.70 17.51
CA GLY A 44 -17.58 -3.14 16.91
C GLY A 44 -17.81 -3.58 15.46
N ASN A 45 -18.34 -2.68 14.64
CA ASN A 45 -18.84 -3.00 13.30
C ASN A 45 -17.71 -3.14 12.26
N LYS A 46 -17.24 -4.37 12.04
CA LYS A 46 -16.18 -4.70 11.05
C LYS A 46 -16.53 -4.23 9.64
N LYS A 47 -17.79 -4.32 9.23
CA LYS A 47 -18.22 -3.92 7.88
C LYS A 47 -18.08 -2.40 7.67
N LEU A 48 -18.47 -1.61 8.67
CA LEU A 48 -18.29 -0.16 8.65
C LEU A 48 -16.83 0.22 8.68
N PHE A 49 -16.00 -0.44 9.52
CA PHE A 49 -14.57 -0.22 9.58
C PHE A 49 -13.90 -0.50 8.22
N ASN A 50 -14.20 -1.62 7.59
CA ASN A 50 -13.67 -1.95 6.25
C ASN A 50 -14.06 -0.92 5.19
N LYS A 51 -15.31 -0.42 5.24
CA LYS A 51 -15.79 0.64 4.35
C LYS A 51 -14.99 1.93 4.53
N ASN A 52 -14.75 2.34 5.78
CA ASN A 52 -13.98 3.55 6.10
C ASN A 52 -12.50 3.38 5.71
N THR A 53 -11.92 2.21 5.96
CA THR A 53 -10.55 1.89 5.55
C THR A 53 -10.40 1.99 4.02
N LYS A 54 -11.35 1.40 3.28
CA LYS A 54 -11.34 1.52 1.82
C LYS A 54 -11.49 2.98 1.37
N ALA A 55 -12.38 3.74 1.97
CA ALA A 55 -12.57 5.15 1.62
C ALA A 55 -11.31 6.00 1.87
N LEU A 56 -10.59 5.76 2.98
CA LEU A 56 -9.30 6.40 3.23
C LEU A 56 -8.28 6.03 2.15
N LEU A 57 -8.15 4.75 1.80
CA LEU A 57 -7.22 4.29 0.78
C LEU A 57 -7.56 4.87 -0.60
N ASP A 58 -8.84 4.91 -1.00
CA ASP A 58 -9.28 5.55 -2.25
C ASP A 58 -8.89 7.04 -2.28
N LYS A 59 -9.09 7.77 -1.18
CA LYS A 59 -8.70 9.18 -1.04
C LYS A 59 -7.19 9.39 -1.13
N LEU A 60 -6.41 8.48 -0.54
CA LEU A 60 -4.94 8.52 -0.61
C LEU A 60 -4.44 8.18 -2.02
N LYS A 61 -5.10 7.24 -2.72
CA LYS A 61 -4.80 6.95 -4.12
C LYS A 61 -4.91 8.22 -4.97
N GLU A 62 -6.03 8.94 -4.87
CA GLU A 62 -6.22 10.19 -5.61
C GLU A 62 -5.15 11.25 -5.31
N LYS A 63 -4.65 11.29 -4.07
CA LYS A 63 -3.52 12.17 -3.71
C LYS A 63 -2.21 11.71 -4.33
N ALA A 64 -1.91 10.40 -4.28
CA ALA A 64 -0.65 9.84 -4.77
C ALA A 64 -0.48 9.97 -6.30
N ILE A 65 -1.59 9.98 -7.06
CA ILE A 65 -1.55 10.05 -8.53
C ILE A 65 -1.78 11.45 -9.10
N ARG A 66 -1.77 12.51 -8.28
CA ARG A 66 -1.93 13.89 -8.78
C ARG A 66 -0.82 14.26 -9.74
N LYS A 67 -1.20 14.83 -10.88
CA LYS A 67 -0.28 15.26 -11.94
C LYS A 67 0.64 16.43 -11.55
N GLU A 68 0.30 17.14 -10.47
CA GLU A 68 1.04 18.32 -9.98
C GLU A 68 2.28 17.95 -9.18
N GLN A 69 2.51 16.65 -8.93
CA GLN A 69 3.70 16.20 -8.19
C GLN A 69 4.90 16.19 -9.14
N GLU A 70 5.97 16.84 -8.70
CA GLU A 70 7.25 16.80 -9.39
C GLU A 70 7.84 15.39 -9.38
N PRO A 71 8.26 14.84 -10.55
CA PRO A 71 8.92 13.55 -10.60
C PRO A 71 10.15 13.50 -9.70
N TYR A 72 10.39 12.33 -9.09
CA TYR A 72 11.55 12.07 -8.23
C TYR A 72 11.60 12.88 -6.92
N THR A 73 10.55 13.58 -6.56
CA THR A 73 10.42 14.16 -5.23
C THR A 73 9.94 13.13 -4.20
N ARG A 74 10.08 13.45 -2.90
CA ARG A 74 9.62 12.59 -1.80
C ARG A 74 8.13 12.21 -1.92
N ASP A 75 7.31 13.12 -2.40
CA ASP A 75 5.85 12.97 -2.47
C ASP A 75 5.37 12.40 -3.81
N TYR A 76 6.29 12.14 -4.75
CA TYR A 76 5.93 11.59 -6.05
C TYR A 76 5.39 10.17 -5.90
N MET A 77 4.17 9.94 -6.38
CA MET A 77 3.44 8.68 -6.27
C MET A 77 3.34 8.13 -4.82
N TYR A 78 3.32 9.04 -3.86
CA TYR A 78 3.17 8.74 -2.44
C TYR A 78 2.07 9.60 -1.83
N ALA A 79 1.31 9.01 -0.92
CA ALA A 79 0.38 9.76 -0.08
C ALA A 79 0.25 9.09 1.29
N ALA A 80 0.14 9.93 2.32
CA ALA A 80 -0.23 9.51 3.65
C ALA A 80 -1.33 10.42 4.20
N GLY A 81 -2.07 9.94 5.18
CA GLY A 81 -3.13 10.70 5.82
C GLY A 81 -3.85 9.92 6.90
N GLU A 82 -4.79 10.59 7.52
CA GLU A 82 -5.59 10.03 8.60
C GLU A 82 -7.09 10.35 8.41
N GLU A 83 -7.92 9.54 9.04
CA GLU A 83 -9.38 9.72 9.11
C GLU A 83 -9.86 9.44 10.53
N SER A 84 -10.79 10.26 11.05
CA SER A 84 -11.36 10.06 12.37
C SER A 84 -12.47 9.01 12.34
N LEU A 85 -12.39 8.03 13.24
CA LEU A 85 -13.39 6.98 13.46
C LEU A 85 -13.99 7.11 14.87
N GLY A 86 -14.76 8.16 15.11
CA GLY A 86 -15.23 8.49 16.46
C GLY A 86 -14.09 8.90 17.38
N THR A 87 -13.82 8.10 18.42
CA THR A 87 -12.74 8.35 19.39
C THR A 87 -11.36 7.85 18.92
N THR A 88 -11.29 7.12 17.80
CA THR A 88 -10.06 6.53 17.28
C THR A 88 -9.72 7.16 15.94
N LYS A 89 -8.44 7.16 15.57
CA LYS A 89 -7.98 7.58 14.25
C LYS A 89 -7.48 6.38 13.45
N LEU A 90 -7.75 6.40 12.16
CA LEU A 90 -7.23 5.48 11.16
C LEU A 90 -6.16 6.20 10.35
N TYR A 91 -4.97 5.65 10.33
CA TYR A 91 -3.83 6.17 9.57
C TYR A 91 -3.61 5.29 8.35
N GLY A 92 -3.26 5.91 7.22
CA GLY A 92 -3.00 5.20 5.98
C GLY A 92 -1.83 5.80 5.21
N MET A 93 -1.18 4.97 4.42
CA MET A 93 -0.21 5.39 3.40
C MET A 93 -0.31 4.51 2.17
N MET A 94 0.04 5.07 1.04
CA MET A 94 0.16 4.39 -0.25
C MET A 94 1.36 4.90 -1.01
N GLN A 95 1.97 4.02 -1.78
CA GLN A 95 3.14 4.35 -2.59
C GLN A 95 3.23 3.45 -3.81
N CYS A 96 3.66 4.01 -4.94
CA CYS A 96 4.15 3.26 -6.09
C CYS A 96 5.66 3.39 -6.22
N THR A 97 6.28 2.48 -6.96
CA THR A 97 7.66 2.66 -7.42
C THR A 97 7.72 3.77 -8.47
N GLN A 98 8.80 4.56 -8.43
CA GLN A 98 8.93 5.77 -9.24
C GLN A 98 9.20 5.50 -10.74
N ASP A 99 9.41 4.25 -11.11
CA ASP A 99 9.52 3.82 -12.50
C ASP A 99 8.17 3.70 -13.22
N LEU A 100 7.06 3.61 -12.46
CA LEU A 100 5.74 3.53 -13.05
C LEU A 100 5.29 4.89 -13.61
N SER A 101 4.49 4.84 -14.67
CA SER A 101 3.68 5.99 -15.06
C SER A 101 2.54 6.24 -14.06
N VAL A 102 2.03 7.47 -13.98
CA VAL A 102 0.86 7.82 -13.14
C VAL A 102 -0.33 6.90 -13.41
N LYS A 103 -0.56 6.55 -14.70
CA LYS A 103 -1.60 5.60 -15.09
C LYS A 103 -1.36 4.22 -14.51
N ASN A 104 -0.15 3.69 -14.64
CA ASN A 104 0.20 2.36 -14.12
C ASN A 104 0.20 2.34 -12.58
N CYS A 105 0.62 3.42 -11.92
CA CYS A 105 0.48 3.57 -10.48
C CYS A 105 -0.99 3.47 -10.05
N SER A 106 -1.91 4.21 -10.71
CA SER A 106 -3.35 4.13 -10.42
C SER A 106 -3.87 2.69 -10.55
N VAL A 107 -3.54 2.00 -11.64
CA VAL A 107 -3.95 0.59 -11.87
C VAL A 107 -3.39 -0.34 -10.79
N CYS A 108 -2.12 -0.15 -10.42
CA CYS A 108 -1.49 -0.95 -9.36
C CYS A 108 -2.19 -0.75 -8.01
N LEU A 109 -2.42 0.52 -7.62
CA LEU A 109 -3.10 0.85 -6.37
C LEU A 109 -4.52 0.28 -6.32
N ASP A 110 -5.28 0.37 -7.41
CA ASP A 110 -6.63 -0.27 -7.49
C ASP A 110 -6.53 -1.78 -7.30
N SER A 111 -5.52 -2.42 -7.90
CA SER A 111 -5.33 -3.87 -7.78
C SER A 111 -5.06 -4.32 -6.34
N ILE A 112 -4.27 -3.55 -5.57
CA ILE A 112 -3.97 -3.88 -4.18
C ILE A 112 -5.11 -3.49 -3.23
N ILE A 113 -5.84 -2.39 -3.47
CA ILE A 113 -7.05 -2.03 -2.69
C ILE A 113 -8.10 -3.14 -2.82
N ALA A 114 -8.26 -3.72 -3.99
CA ALA A 114 -9.18 -4.85 -4.21
C ALA A 114 -8.81 -6.09 -3.38
N LYS A 115 -7.57 -6.20 -2.87
CA LYS A 115 -7.13 -7.29 -1.98
C LYS A 115 -7.46 -7.05 -0.50
N LEU A 116 -7.90 -5.85 -0.13
CA LEU A 116 -8.22 -5.48 1.27
C LEU A 116 -9.12 -6.51 1.98
N PRO A 117 -10.23 -6.99 1.40
CA PRO A 117 -11.09 -7.98 2.07
C PRO A 117 -10.38 -9.32 2.32
N ARG A 118 -9.50 -9.73 1.40
CA ARG A 118 -8.73 -10.98 1.53
C ARG A 118 -7.60 -10.86 2.53
N CYS A 119 -6.92 -9.72 2.56
CA CYS A 119 -5.80 -9.46 3.45
C CYS A 119 -6.26 -9.29 4.90
N CYS A 120 -7.21 -8.39 5.10
CA CYS A 120 -7.23 -7.62 6.34
C CYS A 120 -8.65 -7.35 6.85
N ASN A 121 -9.61 -8.22 6.55
CA ASN A 121 -11.03 -8.08 6.90
C ASN A 121 -11.24 -7.87 8.42
N GLY A 122 -11.57 -6.65 8.83
CA GLY A 122 -11.81 -6.28 10.23
C GLY A 122 -10.57 -6.29 11.11
N LYS A 123 -9.37 -6.21 10.55
CA LYS A 123 -8.11 -6.14 11.29
C LYS A 123 -7.78 -4.70 11.67
N GLN A 124 -7.18 -4.50 12.86
CA GLN A 124 -6.78 -3.17 13.36
C GLN A 124 -5.69 -2.51 12.51
N GLY A 125 -4.93 -3.28 11.75
CA GLY A 125 -3.92 -2.81 10.81
C GLY A 125 -3.65 -3.85 9.73
N GLY A 126 -3.16 -3.39 8.58
CA GLY A 126 -2.84 -4.25 7.46
C GLY A 126 -1.96 -3.61 6.41
N ARG A 127 -1.27 -4.46 5.68
CA ARG A 127 -0.41 -4.09 4.54
C ARG A 127 -0.65 -5.04 3.39
N VAL A 128 -0.72 -4.50 2.21
CA VAL A 128 -0.54 -5.26 0.97
C VAL A 128 0.71 -4.76 0.30
N LEU A 129 1.69 -5.63 0.18
CA LEU A 129 2.97 -5.36 -0.44
C LEU A 129 3.03 -6.05 -1.80
N ASN A 130 3.41 -5.28 -2.80
CA ASN A 130 3.66 -5.73 -4.17
C ASN A 130 4.94 -5.02 -4.66
N PRO A 131 5.74 -5.60 -5.57
CA PRO A 131 6.97 -4.96 -6.05
C PRO A 131 6.77 -3.60 -6.72
N SER A 132 5.56 -3.32 -7.21
CA SER A 132 5.23 -2.10 -7.95
C SER A 132 4.49 -1.05 -7.12
N CYS A 133 3.74 -1.47 -6.09
CA CYS A 133 3.00 -0.56 -5.22
C CYS A 133 2.64 -1.20 -3.87
N THR A 134 2.34 -0.38 -2.89
CA THR A 134 1.99 -0.84 -1.54
C THR A 134 0.97 0.07 -0.89
N PHE A 135 0.20 -0.48 0.04
CA PHE A 135 -0.49 0.29 1.06
C PHE A 135 -0.26 -0.28 2.45
N ARG A 136 -0.40 0.60 3.45
CA ARG A 136 -0.48 0.26 4.87
C ARG A 136 -1.56 1.09 5.54
N TYR A 137 -2.30 0.49 6.48
CA TYR A 137 -3.15 1.21 7.41
C TYR A 137 -3.00 0.67 8.82
N GLU A 138 -3.17 1.53 9.84
CA GLU A 138 -3.07 1.19 11.27
C GLU A 138 -3.98 2.10 12.09
N LEU A 139 -4.29 1.69 13.33
CA LEU A 139 -4.97 2.53 14.33
C LEU A 139 -3.99 3.35 15.19
N TYR A 140 -2.74 3.44 14.80
CA TYR A 140 -1.70 4.26 15.43
C TYR A 140 -0.86 4.97 14.36
N PRO A 141 -0.27 6.14 14.69
CA PRO A 141 0.58 6.85 13.73
C PRO A 141 1.87 6.07 13.48
N PHE A 142 2.15 5.77 12.23
CA PHE A 142 3.36 5.04 11.79
C PHE A 142 4.16 5.81 10.73
N VAL A 143 3.58 6.86 10.18
CA VAL A 143 4.26 7.80 9.28
C VAL A 143 4.64 9.02 10.10
N LYS A 144 5.92 9.37 10.11
CA LYS A 144 6.37 10.63 10.68
C LYS A 144 6.01 11.76 9.71
N PRO A 145 5.43 12.87 10.19
CA PRO A 145 5.14 14.04 9.37
C PRO A 145 6.39 14.62 8.72
#